data_960fb8e5b27be00a1ebc373b5c88c00d
#
_entry.id   960fb8e5b27be00a1ebc373b5c88c00d
#
_cell.length_a   1.000
_cell.length_b   1.000
_cell.length_c   1.000
_cell.angle_alpha   90.00
_cell.angle_beta   90.00
_cell.angle_gamma   90.00
#
_symmetry.space_group_name_H-M   'P 1'
#
loop_
_entity.id
_entity.type
_entity.pdbx_description
1 polymer ?
#
loop_
_entity_poly.entity_id
_entity_poly.type
_entity_poly.pdbx_seq_one_letter_code
_entity_poly.pdbx_strand_id
1 'polypeptide(L)'
;MRVRINAIACVQRMDMVFTKSQQRDRDMTVSALLHALARTQRQGKPGDRIPEMLAAVDLGSNSFHMIVARVLDGQLHIVDRLQEMVRLAAGLDSHHRLDKDARARALACLARFGERLRDLPPGSVRAVGTNTLRRARNADKFLEAAERVLGHAIHVISGQEEARLIYQGVARPMPLGSGARLVIDIGGGSTEVILGEAQRALIMESLHTGCVSLTREHFPDGRITAKAMARARTAAALEFQPIKAQFHAHGWQSAYGTSGTIRAIGAVIQARRDNDGAITPAALAKLQDTLLELRDVQAVAMLEGVSAERAPVFPGGVAILMEALEAFGIERLEVADGALREGLLYDLLGRIGHEDERERTIVALTSRYHIDAAQAKRVEQTAQQFRGQLASSWKLGDIYAGPLSWAARMHEIGLAVSH
;
A
#
# COMPACT_ATOMS: atom_id res chain seq x y z
N MET A 1 19.39 16.47 -4.17
CA MET A 1 19.13 17.41 -5.28
C MET A 1 19.86 18.73 -5.14
N ARG A 2 19.88 19.43 -4.00
CA ARG A 2 20.67 20.68 -3.80
C ARG A 2 22.20 20.51 -3.94
N VAL A 3 22.75 19.37 -3.57
CA VAL A 3 24.19 19.08 -3.72
C VAL A 3 24.60 18.88 -5.20
N ARG A 4 23.72 18.36 -6.06
CA ARG A 4 23.96 18.24 -7.51
C ARG A 4 23.93 19.60 -8.23
N ILE A 5 23.05 20.51 -7.79
CA ILE A 5 22.93 21.83 -8.41
C ILE A 5 24.16 22.69 -8.11
N ASN A 6 24.74 22.60 -6.90
CA ASN A 6 25.98 23.34 -6.55
C ASN A 6 27.21 22.81 -7.26
N ALA A 7 27.30 21.51 -7.57
CA ALA A 7 28.42 20.95 -8.31
C ALA A 7 28.42 21.40 -9.79
N ILE A 8 27.22 21.43 -10.43
CA ILE A 8 27.09 21.89 -11.82
C ILE A 8 27.31 23.41 -11.94
N ALA A 9 26.84 24.21 -11.00
CA ALA A 9 27.04 25.65 -10.97
C ALA A 9 28.52 26.03 -10.71
N CYS A 10 29.27 25.22 -9.95
CA CYS A 10 30.70 25.42 -9.72
C CYS A 10 31.51 25.10 -10.98
N VAL A 11 31.14 24.07 -11.74
CA VAL A 11 31.79 23.69 -12.99
C VAL A 11 31.60 24.75 -14.08
N GLN A 12 30.39 25.32 -14.22
CA GLN A 12 30.09 26.34 -15.24
C GLN A 12 30.76 27.69 -15.00
N ARG A 13 31.14 28.03 -13.76
CA ARG A 13 31.88 29.26 -13.46
C ARG A 13 33.39 29.19 -13.72
N MET A 14 33.96 28.00 -13.94
CA MET A 14 35.39 27.80 -14.18
C MET A 14 35.77 27.76 -15.67
N ASP A 15 34.81 27.82 -16.60
CA ASP A 15 35.07 27.66 -18.05
C ASP A 15 35.65 28.90 -18.77
N MET A 16 36.00 29.96 -18.05
CA MET A 16 36.45 31.20 -18.71
C MET A 16 37.96 31.44 -18.75
N VAL A 17 38.82 30.50 -18.33
CA VAL A 17 40.28 30.82 -18.21
C VAL A 17 41.23 29.68 -18.61
N PHE A 18 40.91 28.67 -19.41
CA PHE A 18 41.87 27.58 -19.71
C PHE A 18 42.08 27.30 -21.20
N THR A 19 43.34 26.90 -21.58
CA THR A 19 43.75 26.53 -22.94
C THR A 19 43.26 25.10 -23.31
N LYS A 20 43.16 24.79 -24.64
CA LYS A 20 42.66 23.52 -25.16
C LYS A 20 43.39 22.25 -24.67
N SER A 21 44.62 22.33 -24.22
CA SER A 21 45.37 21.20 -23.67
C SER A 21 44.96 20.90 -22.22
N GLN A 22 44.68 21.92 -21.45
CA GLN A 22 44.20 21.79 -20.06
C GLN A 22 42.72 21.29 -20.00
N GLN A 23 41.97 21.51 -21.06
CA GLN A 23 40.57 21.02 -21.21
C GLN A 23 40.52 19.47 -21.31
N ARG A 24 41.46 18.86 -22.07
CA ARG A 24 41.53 17.38 -22.22
C ARG A 24 41.90 16.66 -20.92
N ASP A 25 42.86 17.20 -20.15
CA ASP A 25 43.23 16.59 -18.86
C ASP A 25 42.12 16.74 -17.83
N ARG A 26 41.31 17.79 -17.92
CA ARG A 26 40.17 18.04 -17.07
C ARG A 26 39.00 17.09 -17.36
N ASP A 27 38.69 16.84 -18.64
CA ASP A 27 37.64 15.91 -19.07
C ASP A 27 37.98 14.46 -18.65
N MET A 28 39.26 14.08 -18.69
CA MET A 28 39.75 12.80 -18.16
C MET A 28 39.60 12.74 -16.63
N THR A 29 39.87 13.81 -15.90
CA THR A 29 39.78 13.87 -14.44
C THR A 29 38.32 13.88 -13.99
N VAL A 30 37.43 14.59 -14.66
CA VAL A 30 35.99 14.60 -14.39
C VAL A 30 35.37 13.23 -14.71
N SER A 31 35.73 12.60 -15.82
CA SER A 31 35.29 11.25 -16.17
C SER A 31 35.82 10.23 -15.17
N ALA A 32 37.09 10.34 -14.72
CA ALA A 32 37.65 9.48 -13.67
C ALA A 32 36.97 9.69 -12.31
N LEU A 33 36.62 10.95 -11.96
CA LEU A 33 35.84 11.25 -10.73
C LEU A 33 34.43 10.72 -10.79
N LEU A 34 33.74 10.85 -11.93
CA LEU A 34 32.40 10.28 -12.14
C LEU A 34 32.42 8.73 -12.11
N HIS A 35 33.49 8.12 -12.67
CA HIS A 35 33.70 6.67 -12.58
C HIS A 35 34.09 6.23 -11.17
N ALA A 36 34.86 7.03 -10.42
CA ALA A 36 35.15 6.77 -9.01
C ALA A 36 33.91 6.92 -8.12
N LEU A 37 33.10 7.96 -8.33
CA LEU A 37 31.80 8.13 -7.66
C LEU A 37 30.80 7.02 -7.99
N ALA A 38 30.78 6.56 -9.26
CA ALA A 38 29.97 5.43 -9.66
C ALA A 38 30.48 4.09 -9.08
N ARG A 39 31.80 3.96 -8.85
CA ARG A 39 32.40 2.79 -8.17
C ARG A 39 32.21 2.84 -6.66
N THR A 40 32.21 4.00 -6.02
CA THR A 40 31.91 4.15 -4.58
C THR A 40 30.45 3.86 -4.27
N GLN A 41 29.53 4.11 -5.19
CA GLN A 41 28.14 3.66 -5.07
C GLN A 41 27.95 2.14 -5.26
N ARG A 42 28.96 1.42 -5.80
CA ARG A 42 28.93 -0.05 -5.97
C ARG A 42 29.59 -0.84 -4.84
N GLN A 43 30.18 -0.19 -3.83
CA GLN A 43 30.79 -0.83 -2.68
C GLN A 43 29.96 -0.65 -1.40
N GLY A 44 28.64 -0.91 -1.47
CA GLY A 44 27.82 -1.19 -0.29
C GLY A 44 28.30 -2.50 0.36
N LYS A 45 28.24 -2.58 1.69
CA LYS A 45 28.50 -3.83 2.43
C LYS A 45 27.64 -4.96 1.86
N PRO A 46 28.01 -6.25 1.98
CA PRO A 46 27.24 -7.38 1.45
C PRO A 46 25.76 -7.46 1.88
N GLY A 47 25.28 -6.59 2.79
CA GLY A 47 23.89 -6.44 3.21
C GLY A 47 23.11 -5.30 2.56
N ASP A 48 23.77 -4.39 1.79
CA ASP A 48 23.17 -3.15 1.28
C ASP A 48 22.73 -3.23 -0.20
N ARG A 49 22.82 -4.39 -0.83
CA ARG A 49 22.36 -4.55 -2.22
C ARG A 49 20.84 -4.74 -2.22
N ILE A 50 20.13 -3.80 -2.84
CA ILE A 50 18.71 -3.99 -3.18
C ILE A 50 18.61 -5.27 -4.02
N PRO A 51 17.81 -6.26 -3.61
CA PRO A 51 17.58 -7.46 -4.41
C PRO A 51 17.07 -7.06 -5.80
N GLU A 52 17.53 -7.75 -6.83
CA GLU A 52 17.08 -7.50 -8.20
C GLU A 52 15.56 -7.73 -8.36
N MET A 53 15.01 -8.63 -7.54
CA MET A 53 13.60 -9.01 -7.58
C MET A 53 12.97 -8.82 -6.19
N LEU A 54 11.78 -8.22 -6.18
CA LEU A 54 10.93 -8.04 -5.00
C LEU A 54 9.56 -8.63 -5.27
N ALA A 55 8.89 -9.13 -4.22
CA ALA A 55 7.53 -9.61 -4.33
C ALA A 55 6.63 -9.12 -3.20
N ALA A 56 5.36 -8.93 -3.53
CA ALA A 56 4.31 -8.64 -2.57
C ALA A 56 3.19 -9.67 -2.68
N VAL A 57 2.73 -10.16 -1.52
CA VAL A 57 1.62 -11.10 -1.40
C VAL A 57 0.57 -10.49 -0.49
N ASP A 58 -0.66 -10.38 -0.99
CA ASP A 58 -1.83 -9.87 -0.27
C ASP A 58 -2.84 -10.99 -0.06
N LEU A 59 -3.05 -11.39 1.19
CA LEU A 59 -4.07 -12.33 1.61
C LEU A 59 -5.37 -11.61 1.94
N GLY A 60 -6.08 -11.19 0.90
CA GLY A 60 -7.33 -10.45 1.02
C GLY A 60 -8.53 -11.32 1.41
N SER A 61 -9.65 -10.67 1.74
CA SER A 61 -10.88 -11.35 2.17
C SER A 61 -11.55 -12.16 1.06
N ASN A 62 -11.46 -11.70 -0.20
CA ASN A 62 -12.09 -12.36 -1.34
C ASN A 62 -11.07 -13.08 -2.22
N SER A 63 -9.95 -12.45 -2.51
CA SER A 63 -8.90 -12.96 -3.39
C SER A 63 -7.53 -12.79 -2.78
N PHE A 64 -6.63 -13.73 -3.08
CA PHE A 64 -5.21 -13.59 -2.82
C PHE A 64 -4.51 -13.11 -4.07
N HIS A 65 -3.54 -12.25 -3.87
CA HIS A 65 -2.79 -11.65 -4.95
C HIS A 65 -1.30 -11.77 -4.68
N MET A 66 -0.55 -12.00 -5.74
CA MET A 66 0.89 -11.90 -5.74
C MET A 66 1.35 -11.03 -6.90
N ILE A 67 2.30 -10.16 -6.67
CA ILE A 67 3.03 -9.46 -7.73
C ILE A 67 4.52 -9.60 -7.48
N VAL A 68 5.26 -9.79 -8.58
CA VAL A 68 6.72 -9.83 -8.57
C VAL A 68 7.22 -8.68 -9.43
N ALA A 69 8.19 -7.94 -8.95
CA ALA A 69 8.78 -6.80 -9.63
C ALA A 69 10.30 -6.92 -9.71
N ARG A 70 10.87 -6.50 -10.83
CA ARG A 70 12.29 -6.26 -10.97
C ARG A 70 12.62 -4.82 -10.61
N VAL A 71 13.70 -4.63 -9.85
CA VAL A 71 14.20 -3.29 -9.52
C VAL A 71 15.27 -2.91 -10.53
N LEU A 72 14.98 -1.89 -11.34
CA LEU A 72 15.91 -1.30 -12.31
C LEU A 72 16.03 0.20 -12.03
N ASP A 73 17.25 0.66 -11.78
CA ASP A 73 17.55 2.08 -11.48
C ASP A 73 16.67 2.67 -10.36
N GLY A 74 16.34 1.87 -9.36
CA GLY A 74 15.48 2.27 -8.23
C GLY A 74 13.98 2.33 -8.57
N GLN A 75 13.57 1.87 -9.75
CA GLN A 75 12.18 1.78 -10.18
C GLN A 75 11.70 0.33 -10.19
N LEU A 76 10.40 0.15 -9.93
CA LEU A 76 9.73 -1.15 -9.91
C LEU A 76 9.11 -1.45 -11.27
N HIS A 77 9.54 -2.53 -11.89
CA HIS A 77 8.96 -3.07 -13.12
C HIS A 77 8.26 -4.39 -12.83
N ILE A 78 6.94 -4.41 -12.88
CA ILE A 78 6.16 -5.63 -12.62
C ILE A 78 6.44 -6.65 -13.72
N VAL A 79 6.88 -7.84 -13.32
CA VAL A 79 7.23 -8.96 -14.24
C VAL A 79 6.27 -10.13 -14.14
N ASP A 80 5.56 -10.29 -12.99
CA ASP A 80 4.56 -11.35 -12.83
C ASP A 80 3.42 -10.87 -11.93
N ARG A 81 2.20 -11.37 -12.21
CA ARG A 81 0.98 -11.09 -11.43
C ARG A 81 0.15 -12.36 -11.37
N LEU A 82 -0.19 -12.79 -10.16
CA LEU A 82 -1.13 -13.87 -9.91
C LEU A 82 -2.27 -13.38 -9.03
N GLN A 83 -3.48 -13.82 -9.35
CA GLN A 83 -4.68 -13.57 -8.57
C GLN A 83 -5.50 -14.84 -8.50
N GLU A 84 -5.95 -15.21 -7.30
CA GLU A 84 -6.85 -16.33 -7.09
C GLU A 84 -8.01 -15.96 -6.17
N MET A 85 -9.21 -16.41 -6.53
CA MET A 85 -10.45 -16.18 -5.77
C MET A 85 -10.58 -17.22 -4.66
N VAL A 86 -9.89 -16.99 -3.55
CA VAL A 86 -9.87 -17.89 -2.36
C VAL A 86 -11.16 -17.81 -1.58
N ARG A 87 -11.82 -16.65 -1.57
CA ARG A 87 -13.08 -16.37 -0.82
C ARG A 87 -12.92 -16.71 0.66
N LEU A 88 -11.83 -16.23 1.27
CA LEU A 88 -11.51 -16.54 2.66
C LEU A 88 -12.59 -16.07 3.64
N ALA A 89 -13.16 -14.87 3.40
CA ALA A 89 -14.24 -14.32 4.23
C ALA A 89 -15.54 -15.14 4.18
N ALA A 90 -15.80 -15.83 3.08
CA ALA A 90 -16.98 -16.70 2.97
C ALA A 90 -16.92 -17.92 3.90
N GLY A 91 -15.68 -18.35 4.27
CA GLY A 91 -15.47 -19.43 5.22
C GLY A 91 -15.41 -18.99 6.69
N LEU A 92 -15.72 -17.72 7.00
CA LEU A 92 -15.75 -17.22 8.36
C LEU A 92 -17.15 -17.43 8.96
N ASP A 93 -17.25 -18.29 9.98
CA ASP A 93 -18.50 -18.58 10.67
C ASP A 93 -18.96 -17.43 11.60
N SER A 94 -20.13 -17.60 12.24
CA SER A 94 -20.68 -16.64 13.21
C SER A 94 -19.81 -16.44 14.47
N HIS A 95 -18.91 -17.38 14.77
CA HIS A 95 -17.94 -17.30 15.87
C HIS A 95 -16.56 -16.75 15.41
N HIS A 96 -16.50 -16.22 14.19
CA HIS A 96 -15.25 -15.75 13.56
C HIS A 96 -14.17 -16.84 13.46
N ARG A 97 -14.52 -18.06 13.08
CA ARG A 97 -13.58 -19.15 12.84
C ARG A 97 -13.57 -19.51 11.36
N LEU A 98 -12.38 -19.61 10.79
CA LEU A 98 -12.21 -20.10 9.41
C LEU A 98 -12.53 -21.58 9.34
N ASP A 99 -13.41 -21.96 8.45
CA ASP A 99 -13.77 -23.33 8.17
C ASP A 99 -12.62 -24.10 7.50
N LYS A 100 -12.77 -25.43 7.44
CA LYS A 100 -11.73 -26.34 6.90
C LYS A 100 -11.52 -26.13 5.40
N ASP A 101 -12.58 -25.89 4.66
CA ASP A 101 -12.53 -25.81 3.19
C ASP A 101 -11.91 -24.49 2.74
N ALA A 102 -12.24 -23.35 3.38
CA ALA A 102 -11.59 -22.07 3.12
C ALA A 102 -10.10 -22.11 3.42
N ARG A 103 -9.72 -22.74 4.54
CA ARG A 103 -8.29 -22.93 4.87
C ARG A 103 -7.59 -23.80 3.83
N ALA A 104 -8.20 -24.88 3.37
CA ALA A 104 -7.64 -25.76 2.36
C ALA A 104 -7.42 -25.04 1.02
N ARG A 105 -8.43 -24.27 0.55
CA ARG A 105 -8.30 -23.44 -0.66
C ARG A 105 -7.17 -22.41 -0.53
N ALA A 106 -7.11 -21.74 0.63
CA ALA A 106 -6.07 -20.75 0.90
C ALA A 106 -4.66 -21.35 0.87
N LEU A 107 -4.45 -22.51 1.54
CA LEU A 107 -3.15 -23.20 1.54
C LEU A 107 -2.77 -23.69 0.15
N ALA A 108 -3.71 -24.19 -0.65
CA ALA A 108 -3.44 -24.61 -2.03
C ALA A 108 -3.02 -23.43 -2.92
N CYS A 109 -3.64 -22.25 -2.76
CA CYS A 109 -3.25 -21.03 -3.44
C CYS A 109 -1.82 -20.60 -3.01
N LEU A 110 -1.55 -20.55 -1.70
CA LEU A 110 -0.25 -20.13 -1.17
C LEU A 110 0.88 -21.09 -1.56
N ALA A 111 0.61 -22.38 -1.71
CA ALA A 111 1.59 -23.34 -2.21
C ALA A 111 2.02 -22.99 -3.65
N ARG A 112 1.06 -22.62 -4.53
CA ARG A 112 1.39 -22.16 -5.90
C ARG A 112 2.16 -20.84 -5.91
N PHE A 113 1.85 -19.93 -4.99
CA PHE A 113 2.62 -18.69 -4.83
C PHE A 113 4.03 -18.99 -4.33
N GLY A 114 4.17 -19.88 -3.34
CA GLY A 114 5.46 -20.30 -2.78
C GLY A 114 6.40 -20.91 -3.83
N GLU A 115 5.86 -21.69 -4.79
CA GLU A 115 6.64 -22.20 -5.91
C GLU A 115 7.25 -21.08 -6.77
N ARG A 116 6.50 -19.99 -7.00
CA ARG A 116 6.98 -18.82 -7.76
C ARG A 116 7.98 -17.98 -6.98
N LEU A 117 7.90 -18.00 -5.66
CA LEU A 117 8.74 -17.21 -4.76
C LEU A 117 9.96 -17.95 -4.23
N ARG A 118 10.12 -19.24 -4.55
CA ARG A 118 11.13 -20.15 -3.98
C ARG A 118 12.56 -19.61 -4.05
N ASP A 119 12.91 -18.96 -5.17
CA ASP A 119 14.27 -18.50 -5.42
C ASP A 119 14.50 -17.05 -4.93
N LEU A 120 13.48 -16.44 -4.33
CA LEU A 120 13.60 -15.08 -3.79
C LEU A 120 14.20 -15.13 -2.39
N PRO A 121 15.25 -14.31 -2.11
CA PRO A 121 15.91 -14.33 -0.82
C PRO A 121 14.99 -13.85 0.31
N PRO A 122 15.25 -14.27 1.57
CA PRO A 122 14.58 -13.70 2.73
C PRO A 122 14.70 -12.17 2.75
N GLY A 123 13.59 -11.48 3.03
CA GLY A 123 13.54 -10.02 3.05
C GLY A 123 13.20 -9.36 1.71
N SER A 124 13.17 -10.10 0.59
CA SER A 124 12.70 -9.58 -0.70
C SER A 124 11.22 -9.85 -0.97
N VAL A 125 10.55 -10.56 -0.06
CA VAL A 125 9.11 -10.84 -0.12
C VAL A 125 8.39 -10.20 1.05
N ARG A 126 7.32 -9.48 0.77
CA ARG A 126 6.42 -8.93 1.76
C ARG A 126 5.04 -9.55 1.63
N ALA A 127 4.69 -10.45 2.54
CA ALA A 127 3.36 -11.06 2.57
C ALA A 127 2.55 -10.49 3.74
N VAL A 128 1.30 -10.10 3.47
CA VAL A 128 0.40 -9.53 4.48
C VAL A 128 -0.96 -10.19 4.45
N GLY A 129 -1.54 -10.32 5.64
CA GLY A 129 -2.94 -10.70 5.84
C GLY A 129 -3.75 -9.49 6.30
N THR A 130 -4.96 -9.36 5.78
CA THR A 130 -5.82 -8.19 6.01
C THR A 130 -7.07 -8.52 6.84
N ASN A 131 -8.19 -7.87 6.61
CA ASN A 131 -9.41 -7.88 7.43
C ASN A 131 -9.84 -9.28 7.91
N THR A 132 -9.97 -10.28 7.03
CA THR A 132 -10.46 -11.61 7.44
C THR A 132 -9.52 -12.28 8.45
N LEU A 133 -8.20 -12.17 8.25
CA LEU A 133 -7.20 -12.74 9.16
C LEU A 133 -7.12 -11.97 10.49
N ARG A 134 -7.34 -10.66 10.49
CA ARG A 134 -7.49 -9.88 11.74
C ARG A 134 -8.67 -10.37 12.59
N ARG A 135 -9.77 -10.76 11.95
CA ARG A 135 -11.01 -11.18 12.63
C ARG A 135 -11.03 -12.65 13.01
N ALA A 136 -10.26 -13.49 12.35
CA ALA A 136 -10.31 -14.94 12.53
C ALA A 136 -9.68 -15.38 13.86
N ARG A 137 -10.50 -15.94 14.76
CA ARG A 137 -10.04 -16.44 16.09
C ARG A 137 -9.08 -17.62 16.01
N ASN A 138 -9.04 -18.32 14.90
CA ASN A 138 -8.16 -19.45 14.65
C ASN A 138 -7.09 -19.14 13.58
N ALA A 139 -6.75 -17.84 13.42
CA ALA A 139 -5.77 -17.39 12.43
C ALA A 139 -4.37 -17.96 12.69
N ASP A 140 -3.92 -18.05 13.93
CA ASP A 140 -2.55 -18.46 14.28
C ASP A 140 -2.16 -19.83 13.68
N LYS A 141 -3.01 -20.87 13.90
CA LYS A 141 -2.79 -22.20 13.34
C LYS A 141 -2.82 -22.24 11.81
N PHE A 142 -3.63 -21.34 11.20
CA PHE A 142 -3.67 -21.21 9.76
C PHE A 142 -2.40 -20.51 9.26
N LEU A 143 -1.94 -19.45 9.92
CA LEU A 143 -0.75 -18.69 9.54
C LEU A 143 0.51 -19.56 9.60
N GLU A 144 0.69 -20.37 10.65
CA GLU A 144 1.80 -21.32 10.74
C GLU A 144 1.85 -22.29 9.55
N ALA A 145 0.69 -22.79 9.10
CA ALA A 145 0.61 -23.65 7.94
C ALA A 145 0.82 -22.87 6.63
N ALA A 146 0.30 -21.65 6.56
CA ALA A 146 0.39 -20.76 5.41
C ALA A 146 1.84 -20.32 5.15
N GLU A 147 2.58 -19.92 6.19
CA GLU A 147 4.01 -19.57 6.10
C GLU A 147 4.87 -20.74 5.64
N ARG A 148 4.58 -21.96 6.12
CA ARG A 148 5.30 -23.15 5.68
C ARG A 148 5.14 -23.45 4.20
N VAL A 149 3.94 -23.27 3.63
CA VAL A 149 3.69 -23.54 2.21
C VAL A 149 4.09 -22.39 1.31
N LEU A 150 4.04 -21.15 1.81
CA LEU A 150 4.51 -19.97 1.10
C LEU A 150 6.04 -19.84 1.09
N GLY A 151 6.69 -20.36 2.15
CA GLY A 151 8.14 -20.23 2.35
C GLY A 151 8.59 -18.85 2.88
N HIS A 152 7.65 -17.98 3.21
CA HIS A 152 7.91 -16.61 3.69
C HIS A 152 6.95 -16.24 4.83
N ALA A 153 7.41 -15.35 5.72
CA ALA A 153 6.60 -14.85 6.84
C ALA A 153 5.38 -14.04 6.34
N ILE A 154 4.24 -14.20 7.02
CA ILE A 154 2.99 -13.50 6.74
C ILE A 154 2.65 -12.61 7.92
N HIS A 155 2.58 -11.29 7.69
CA HIS A 155 2.25 -10.32 8.72
C HIS A 155 0.78 -9.90 8.64
N VAL A 156 0.02 -10.10 9.70
CA VAL A 156 -1.34 -9.54 9.78
C VAL A 156 -1.22 -8.07 10.14
N ILE A 157 -1.63 -7.20 9.22
CA ILE A 157 -1.52 -5.74 9.35
C ILE A 157 -2.81 -5.10 9.86
N SER A 158 -2.71 -4.00 10.60
CA SER A 158 -3.88 -3.21 11.02
C SER A 158 -4.56 -2.55 9.83
N GLY A 159 -5.83 -2.11 10.01
CA GLY A 159 -6.54 -1.37 8.96
C GLY A 159 -5.87 -0.04 8.61
N GLN A 160 -5.28 0.64 9.58
CA GLN A 160 -4.51 1.88 9.35
C GLN A 160 -3.24 1.63 8.53
N GLU A 161 -2.52 0.53 8.82
CA GLU A 161 -1.34 0.16 8.04
C GLU A 161 -1.73 -0.27 6.61
N GLU A 162 -2.84 -0.98 6.47
CA GLU A 162 -3.44 -1.31 5.16
C GLU A 162 -3.74 -0.03 4.37
N ALA A 163 -4.42 0.94 4.98
CA ALA A 163 -4.73 2.24 4.39
C ALA A 163 -3.47 3.04 3.99
N ARG A 164 -2.44 3.06 4.86
CA ARG A 164 -1.16 3.69 4.57
C ARG A 164 -0.49 3.11 3.32
N LEU A 165 -0.45 1.79 3.23
CA LEU A 165 0.14 1.08 2.11
C LEU A 165 -0.66 1.28 0.82
N ILE A 166 -2.00 1.25 0.89
CA ILE A 166 -2.87 1.58 -0.24
C ILE A 166 -2.55 2.98 -0.78
N TYR A 167 -2.46 3.97 0.11
CA TYR A 167 -2.14 5.33 -0.30
C TYR A 167 -0.78 5.41 -1.00
N GLN A 168 0.24 4.73 -0.49
CA GLN A 168 1.55 4.64 -1.14
C GLN A 168 1.46 4.03 -2.54
N GLY A 169 0.68 2.96 -2.71
CA GLY A 169 0.48 2.31 -4.00
C GLY A 169 -0.19 3.23 -5.03
N VAL A 170 -1.14 4.04 -4.59
CA VAL A 170 -1.87 4.99 -5.44
C VAL A 170 -1.03 6.24 -5.71
N ALA A 171 -0.39 6.83 -4.69
CA ALA A 171 0.25 8.14 -4.80
C ALA A 171 1.66 8.11 -5.43
N ARG A 172 2.40 7.00 -5.31
CA ARG A 172 3.79 6.90 -5.82
C ARG A 172 3.93 7.13 -7.33
N PRO A 173 3.08 6.56 -8.20
CA PRO A 173 3.16 6.80 -9.63
C PRO A 173 2.64 8.18 -10.05
N MET A 174 1.95 8.92 -9.16
CA MET A 174 1.35 10.21 -9.48
C MET A 174 2.36 11.37 -9.39
N PRO A 175 2.16 12.44 -10.18
CA PRO A 175 2.99 13.63 -10.10
C PRO A 175 2.96 14.25 -8.70
N LEU A 176 4.12 14.77 -8.26
CA LEU A 176 4.23 15.56 -7.03
C LEU A 176 3.54 16.93 -7.24
N GLY A 177 2.85 17.43 -6.20
CA GLY A 177 2.29 18.79 -6.22
C GLY A 177 0.83 18.90 -6.68
N SER A 178 0.09 17.80 -6.84
CA SER A 178 -1.33 17.80 -7.23
C SER A 178 -2.32 18.10 -6.07
N GLY A 179 -1.85 18.64 -4.93
CA GLY A 179 -2.68 18.92 -3.75
C GLY A 179 -3.12 17.69 -2.98
N ALA A 180 -4.07 17.88 -2.06
CA ALA A 180 -4.61 16.79 -1.27
C ALA A 180 -5.50 15.86 -2.11
N ARG A 181 -5.39 14.55 -1.87
CA ARG A 181 -6.09 13.49 -2.59
C ARG A 181 -6.88 12.63 -1.63
N LEU A 182 -8.14 12.38 -1.96
CA LEU A 182 -8.96 11.39 -1.28
C LEU A 182 -8.85 10.07 -2.04
N VAL A 183 -8.53 8.99 -1.33
CA VAL A 183 -8.44 7.63 -1.88
C VAL A 183 -9.45 6.73 -1.18
N ILE A 184 -10.21 5.97 -1.95
CA ILE A 184 -11.18 4.99 -1.46
C ILE A 184 -10.80 3.62 -2.01
N ASP A 185 -10.67 2.64 -1.13
CA ASP A 185 -10.46 1.22 -1.48
C ASP A 185 -11.61 0.39 -0.92
N ILE A 186 -12.39 -0.26 -1.79
CA ILE A 186 -13.47 -1.15 -1.36
C ILE A 186 -12.98 -2.59 -1.43
N GLY A 187 -12.52 -3.10 -0.29
CA GLY A 187 -12.12 -4.48 -0.12
C GLY A 187 -13.31 -5.44 0.04
N GLY A 188 -12.99 -6.72 0.30
CA GLY A 188 -14.04 -7.73 0.53
C GLY A 188 -14.74 -7.59 1.87
N GLY A 189 -14.01 -7.24 2.93
CA GLY A 189 -14.49 -7.15 4.30
C GLY A 189 -14.32 -5.81 4.98
N SER A 190 -13.60 -4.88 4.37
CA SER A 190 -13.36 -3.51 4.84
C SER A 190 -13.37 -2.54 3.68
N THR A 191 -13.47 -1.26 4.02
CA THR A 191 -13.29 -0.14 3.09
C THR A 191 -12.35 0.85 3.72
N GLU A 192 -11.24 1.13 3.05
CA GLU A 192 -10.25 2.10 3.49
C GLU A 192 -10.55 3.46 2.83
N VAL A 193 -10.54 4.51 3.66
CA VAL A 193 -10.67 5.92 3.23
C VAL A 193 -9.43 6.67 3.68
N ILE A 194 -8.72 7.26 2.73
CA ILE A 194 -7.44 7.89 3.00
C ILE A 194 -7.41 9.29 2.40
N LEU A 195 -7.08 10.27 3.21
CA LEU A 195 -6.71 11.59 2.73
C LEU A 195 -5.20 11.75 2.84
N GLY A 196 -4.56 12.22 1.79
CA GLY A 196 -3.13 12.44 1.81
C GLY A 196 -2.68 13.50 0.83
N GLU A 197 -1.44 13.94 0.96
CA GLU A 197 -0.80 14.93 0.11
C GLU A 197 0.57 14.42 -0.34
N ALA A 198 0.90 14.67 -1.60
CA ALA A 198 2.09 14.11 -2.24
C ALA A 198 2.16 12.57 -2.03
N GLN A 199 3.15 12.08 -1.28
CA GLN A 199 3.34 10.66 -0.97
C GLN A 199 3.00 10.31 0.49
N ARG A 200 2.40 11.24 1.25
CA ARG A 200 2.10 11.07 2.67
C ARG A 200 0.61 10.97 2.92
N ALA A 201 0.17 9.88 3.55
CA ALA A 201 -1.16 9.78 4.12
C ALA A 201 -1.26 10.68 5.36
N LEU A 202 -2.34 11.45 5.47
CA LEU A 202 -2.61 12.39 6.56
C LEU A 202 -3.70 11.88 7.49
N ILE A 203 -4.81 11.40 6.91
CA ILE A 203 -5.94 10.81 7.62
C ILE A 203 -6.19 9.43 7.01
N MET A 204 -6.36 8.43 7.83
CA MET A 204 -6.54 7.05 7.41
C MET A 204 -7.60 6.39 8.27
N GLU A 205 -8.65 5.87 7.63
CA GLU A 205 -9.71 5.13 8.30
C GLU A 205 -9.95 3.81 7.58
N SER A 206 -10.25 2.76 8.35
CA SER A 206 -10.62 1.44 7.86
C SER A 206 -11.97 1.06 8.43
N LEU A 207 -12.98 1.09 7.60
CA LEU A 207 -14.38 0.86 7.94
C LEU A 207 -14.71 -0.63 7.88
N HIS A 208 -15.65 -1.07 8.71
CA HIS A 208 -16.03 -2.49 8.81
C HIS A 208 -17.04 -2.93 7.75
N THR A 209 -17.09 -2.26 6.62
CA THR A 209 -17.94 -2.59 5.48
C THR A 209 -17.09 -2.91 4.25
N GLY A 210 -17.41 -4.00 3.56
CA GLY A 210 -16.75 -4.41 2.32
C GLY A 210 -17.76 -5.11 1.40
N CYS A 211 -17.42 -5.27 0.11
CA CYS A 211 -18.36 -5.79 -0.88
C CYS A 211 -18.86 -7.20 -0.56
N VAL A 212 -18.05 -8.08 0.03
CA VAL A 212 -18.45 -9.44 0.41
C VAL A 212 -19.35 -9.42 1.65
N SER A 213 -18.97 -8.68 2.71
CA SER A 213 -19.72 -8.59 3.94
C SER A 213 -21.11 -7.99 3.70
N LEU A 214 -21.18 -6.87 3.00
CA LEU A 214 -22.42 -6.18 2.72
C LEU A 214 -23.36 -6.99 1.82
N THR A 215 -22.80 -7.68 0.81
CA THR A 215 -23.62 -8.54 -0.06
C THR A 215 -24.19 -9.72 0.70
N ARG A 216 -23.38 -10.39 1.51
CA ARG A 216 -23.85 -11.54 2.32
C ARG A 216 -24.98 -11.15 3.27
N GLU A 217 -24.96 -9.96 3.82
CA GLU A 217 -25.94 -9.48 4.78
C GLU A 217 -27.26 -9.03 4.11
N HIS A 218 -27.16 -8.33 2.99
CA HIS A 218 -28.32 -7.67 2.39
C HIS A 218 -28.87 -8.34 1.13
N PHE A 219 -28.09 -9.24 0.49
CA PHE A 219 -28.50 -10.01 -0.69
C PHE A 219 -28.25 -11.52 -0.49
N PRO A 220 -28.71 -12.13 0.64
CA PRO A 220 -28.35 -13.50 1.01
C PRO A 220 -28.89 -14.55 0.04
N ASP A 221 -30.02 -14.26 -0.62
CA ASP A 221 -30.68 -15.11 -1.62
C ASP A 221 -30.24 -14.78 -3.07
N GLY A 222 -29.28 -13.89 -3.24
CA GLY A 222 -28.81 -13.41 -4.54
C GLY A 222 -29.76 -12.45 -5.25
N ARG A 223 -30.93 -12.12 -4.66
CA ARG A 223 -31.93 -11.24 -5.29
C ARG A 223 -31.61 -9.76 -5.06
N ILE A 224 -31.57 -9.02 -6.15
CA ILE A 224 -31.35 -7.57 -6.10
C ILE A 224 -32.74 -6.87 -6.17
N THR A 225 -33.21 -6.37 -5.02
CA THR A 225 -34.44 -5.62 -4.92
C THR A 225 -34.18 -4.19 -4.45
N ALA A 226 -35.09 -3.26 -4.77
CA ALA A 226 -34.97 -1.87 -4.29
C ALA A 226 -34.87 -1.79 -2.76
N LYS A 227 -35.65 -2.64 -2.03
CA LYS A 227 -35.60 -2.71 -0.57
C LYS A 227 -34.26 -3.26 -0.05
N ALA A 228 -33.65 -4.27 -0.69
CA ALA A 228 -32.37 -4.82 -0.31
C ALA A 228 -31.25 -3.80 -0.57
N MET A 229 -31.28 -3.16 -1.73
CA MET A 229 -30.32 -2.10 -2.10
C MET A 229 -30.40 -0.91 -1.13
N ALA A 230 -31.60 -0.43 -0.80
CA ALA A 230 -31.77 0.66 0.16
C ALA A 230 -31.20 0.31 1.55
N ARG A 231 -31.45 -0.93 2.04
CA ARG A 231 -30.84 -1.37 3.32
C ARG A 231 -29.31 -1.45 3.25
N ALA A 232 -28.76 -1.97 2.16
CA ALA A 232 -27.32 -2.04 1.95
C ALA A 232 -26.69 -0.65 1.94
N ARG A 233 -27.30 0.31 1.24
CA ARG A 233 -26.89 1.70 1.21
C ARG A 233 -26.95 2.33 2.62
N THR A 234 -28.06 2.17 3.34
CA THR A 234 -28.17 2.68 4.72
C THR A 234 -27.07 2.11 5.63
N ALA A 235 -26.78 0.82 5.53
CA ALA A 235 -25.72 0.19 6.32
C ALA A 235 -24.34 0.78 5.98
N ALA A 236 -24.04 1.00 4.70
CA ALA A 236 -22.81 1.64 4.27
C ALA A 236 -22.73 3.11 4.73
N ALA A 237 -23.82 3.87 4.63
CA ALA A 237 -23.89 5.27 5.07
C ALA A 237 -23.54 5.42 6.56
N LEU A 238 -24.01 4.50 7.40
CA LEU A 238 -23.73 4.51 8.84
C LEU A 238 -22.24 4.33 9.15
N GLU A 239 -21.50 3.58 8.34
CA GLU A 239 -20.05 3.43 8.49
C GLU A 239 -19.29 4.71 8.10
N PHE A 240 -19.74 5.47 7.11
CA PHE A 240 -19.09 6.73 6.70
C PHE A 240 -19.42 7.91 7.61
N GLN A 241 -20.58 7.91 8.27
CA GLN A 241 -21.06 9.05 9.06
C GLN A 241 -20.08 9.52 10.15
N PRO A 242 -19.43 8.64 10.95
CA PRO A 242 -18.51 9.07 12.02
C PRO A 242 -17.28 9.81 11.51
N ILE A 243 -16.81 9.48 10.31
CA ILE A 243 -15.53 9.99 9.78
C ILE A 243 -15.70 11.22 8.88
N LYS A 244 -16.91 11.45 8.38
CA LYS A 244 -17.22 12.48 7.39
C LYS A 244 -16.69 13.87 7.74
N ALA A 245 -16.93 14.34 8.97
CA ALA A 245 -16.56 15.68 9.41
C ALA A 245 -15.04 15.90 9.38
N GLN A 246 -14.26 14.92 9.79
CA GLN A 246 -12.80 14.98 9.81
C GLN A 246 -12.21 15.15 8.41
N PHE A 247 -12.73 14.41 7.43
CA PHE A 247 -12.25 14.49 6.05
C PHE A 247 -12.65 15.82 5.41
N HIS A 248 -13.88 16.28 5.58
CA HIS A 248 -14.33 17.56 5.05
C HIS A 248 -13.55 18.75 5.62
N ALA A 249 -13.12 18.69 6.88
CA ALA A 249 -12.35 19.77 7.49
C ALA A 249 -11.00 20.04 6.80
N HIS A 250 -10.41 19.03 6.15
CA HIS A 250 -9.15 19.16 5.40
C HIS A 250 -9.37 19.47 3.92
N GLY A 251 -10.45 18.95 3.31
CA GLY A 251 -10.72 19.07 1.88
C GLY A 251 -9.72 18.31 1.00
N TRP A 252 -10.04 18.17 -0.27
CA TRP A 252 -9.19 17.55 -1.29
C TRP A 252 -9.46 18.16 -2.67
N GLN A 253 -8.50 18.04 -3.60
CA GLN A 253 -8.61 18.51 -4.97
C GLN A 253 -8.99 17.40 -5.95
N SER A 254 -8.72 16.15 -5.61
CA SER A 254 -9.00 15.00 -6.48
C SER A 254 -9.36 13.76 -5.65
N ALA A 255 -10.22 12.91 -6.21
CA ALA A 255 -10.66 11.67 -5.58
C ALA A 255 -10.34 10.48 -6.48
N TYR A 256 -9.77 9.45 -5.88
CA TYR A 256 -9.35 8.23 -6.55
C TYR A 256 -9.98 7.00 -5.89
N GLY A 257 -10.41 6.07 -6.72
CA GLY A 257 -10.89 4.78 -6.26
C GLY A 257 -9.96 3.66 -6.68
N THR A 258 -9.69 2.72 -5.79
CA THR A 258 -8.87 1.56 -6.10
C THR A 258 -9.56 0.26 -5.66
N SER A 259 -8.93 -0.87 -5.81
CA SER A 259 -9.43 -2.22 -5.63
C SER A 259 -10.06 -2.85 -6.88
N GLY A 260 -10.24 -4.15 -6.80
CA GLY A 260 -10.94 -4.88 -7.84
C GLY A 260 -12.42 -4.52 -7.96
N THR A 261 -13.05 -4.08 -6.88
CA THR A 261 -14.47 -3.67 -6.85
C THR A 261 -14.67 -2.38 -7.65
N ILE A 262 -13.91 -1.34 -7.32
CA ILE A 262 -14.02 -0.04 -7.99
C ILE A 262 -13.59 -0.13 -9.46
N ARG A 263 -12.52 -0.92 -9.75
CA ARG A 263 -12.13 -1.17 -11.15
C ARG A 263 -13.22 -1.84 -11.97
N ALA A 264 -13.94 -2.82 -11.41
CA ALA A 264 -15.06 -3.46 -12.11
C ALA A 264 -16.22 -2.48 -12.34
N ILE A 265 -16.54 -1.62 -11.35
CA ILE A 265 -17.55 -0.57 -11.51
C ILE A 265 -17.14 0.41 -12.61
N GLY A 266 -15.89 0.88 -12.59
CA GLY A 266 -15.34 1.77 -13.63
C GLY A 266 -15.38 1.13 -15.02
N ALA A 267 -15.03 -0.16 -15.15
CA ALA A 267 -15.09 -0.89 -16.42
C ALA A 267 -16.51 -0.97 -16.97
N VAL A 268 -17.53 -1.25 -16.15
CA VAL A 268 -18.94 -1.24 -16.58
C VAL A 268 -19.38 0.15 -17.04
N ILE A 269 -19.00 1.19 -16.30
CA ILE A 269 -19.34 2.58 -16.68
C ILE A 269 -18.66 2.97 -18.01
N GLN A 270 -17.39 2.60 -18.17
CA GLN A 270 -16.64 2.86 -19.39
C GLN A 270 -17.22 2.11 -20.61
N ALA A 271 -17.61 0.84 -20.44
CA ALA A 271 -18.21 0.04 -21.49
C ALA A 271 -19.52 0.64 -22.05
N ARG A 272 -20.27 1.36 -21.19
CA ARG A 272 -21.51 2.06 -21.57
C ARG A 272 -21.26 3.31 -22.40
N ARG A 273 -20.05 3.83 -22.46
CA ARG A 273 -19.67 5.06 -23.18
C ARG A 273 -20.48 6.31 -22.82
N ASP A 274 -21.05 6.33 -21.62
CA ASP A 274 -21.90 7.42 -21.14
C ASP A 274 -21.11 8.66 -20.72
N ASN A 275 -19.80 8.52 -20.52
CA ASN A 275 -18.87 9.57 -20.08
C ASN A 275 -17.40 9.24 -20.44
N ASP A 276 -16.46 10.05 -19.94
CA ASP A 276 -15.01 9.88 -20.12
C ASP A 276 -14.36 8.77 -19.29
N GLY A 277 -15.16 7.85 -18.72
CA GLY A 277 -14.70 6.72 -17.92
C GLY A 277 -14.58 7.01 -16.42
N ALA A 278 -14.79 8.25 -15.97
CA ALA A 278 -14.81 8.56 -14.54
C ALA A 278 -16.10 8.08 -13.89
N ILE A 279 -16.01 7.67 -12.63
CA ILE A 279 -17.17 7.28 -11.84
C ILE A 279 -17.81 8.53 -11.24
N THR A 280 -19.08 8.78 -11.59
CA THR A 280 -19.88 9.92 -11.10
C THR A 280 -21.13 9.43 -10.38
N PRO A 281 -21.75 10.24 -9.50
CA PRO A 281 -23.03 9.90 -8.88
C PRO A 281 -24.12 9.54 -9.90
N ALA A 282 -24.21 10.25 -11.01
CA ALA A 282 -25.17 9.98 -12.07
C ALA A 282 -24.92 8.63 -12.77
N ALA A 283 -23.65 8.28 -13.03
CA ALA A 283 -23.30 6.97 -13.60
C ALA A 283 -23.61 5.81 -12.64
N LEU A 284 -23.37 6.01 -11.34
CA LEU A 284 -23.71 5.01 -10.31
C LEU A 284 -25.24 4.85 -10.15
N ALA A 285 -26.02 5.91 -10.24
CA ALA A 285 -27.48 5.84 -10.22
C ALA A 285 -28.00 4.98 -11.38
N LYS A 286 -27.56 5.24 -12.61
CA LYS A 286 -27.89 4.41 -13.78
C LYS A 286 -27.46 2.96 -13.62
N LEU A 287 -26.30 2.71 -13.00
CA LEU A 287 -25.81 1.36 -12.74
C LEU A 287 -26.69 0.66 -11.69
N GLN A 288 -27.14 1.36 -10.64
CA GLN A 288 -28.09 0.86 -9.66
C GLN A 288 -29.42 0.45 -10.32
N ASP A 289 -29.98 1.30 -11.21
CA ASP A 289 -31.21 0.99 -11.94
C ASP A 289 -31.05 -0.29 -12.77
N THR A 290 -29.93 -0.46 -13.45
CA THR A 290 -29.61 -1.70 -14.18
C THR A 290 -29.53 -2.92 -13.27
N LEU A 291 -28.90 -2.80 -12.10
CA LEU A 291 -28.86 -3.90 -11.14
C LEU A 291 -30.28 -4.29 -10.65
N LEU A 292 -31.16 -3.31 -10.46
CA LEU A 292 -32.55 -3.53 -10.10
C LEU A 292 -33.36 -4.21 -11.23
N GLU A 293 -33.04 -3.91 -12.50
CA GLU A 293 -33.62 -4.57 -13.67
C GLU A 293 -33.14 -6.01 -13.81
N LEU A 294 -31.86 -6.29 -13.54
CA LEU A 294 -31.29 -7.66 -13.58
C LEU A 294 -31.84 -8.55 -12.48
N ARG A 295 -32.20 -8.01 -11.31
CA ARG A 295 -32.84 -8.67 -10.18
C ARG A 295 -32.07 -9.81 -9.53
N ASP A 296 -30.98 -10.28 -10.09
CA ASP A 296 -30.20 -11.43 -9.63
C ASP A 296 -28.71 -11.18 -9.77
N VAL A 297 -27.93 -11.54 -8.73
CA VAL A 297 -26.48 -11.35 -8.71
C VAL A 297 -25.77 -12.19 -9.79
N GLN A 298 -26.31 -13.31 -10.21
CA GLN A 298 -25.72 -14.13 -11.29
C GLN A 298 -25.87 -13.43 -12.63
N ALA A 299 -26.98 -12.74 -12.86
CA ALA A 299 -27.21 -11.97 -14.08
C ALA A 299 -26.23 -10.78 -14.22
N VAL A 300 -25.65 -10.31 -13.10
CA VAL A 300 -24.62 -9.24 -13.12
C VAL A 300 -23.38 -9.64 -13.93
N ALA A 301 -23.08 -10.94 -14.06
CA ALA A 301 -22.00 -11.44 -14.93
C ALA A 301 -22.20 -11.16 -16.43
N MET A 302 -23.44 -10.78 -16.83
CA MET A 302 -23.73 -10.37 -18.21
C MET A 302 -23.27 -8.94 -18.51
N LEU A 303 -22.96 -8.15 -17.50
CA LEU A 303 -22.44 -6.79 -17.69
C LEU A 303 -20.97 -6.85 -18.17
N GLU A 304 -20.69 -6.16 -19.27
CA GLU A 304 -19.33 -6.02 -19.77
C GLU A 304 -18.47 -5.33 -18.70
N GLY A 305 -17.32 -5.95 -18.36
CA GLY A 305 -16.43 -5.47 -17.30
C GLY A 305 -16.59 -6.20 -15.95
N VAL A 306 -17.59 -7.09 -15.80
CA VAL A 306 -17.77 -7.88 -14.58
C VAL A 306 -17.47 -9.36 -14.83
N SER A 307 -16.49 -9.92 -14.11
CA SER A 307 -16.22 -11.36 -14.20
C SER A 307 -17.28 -12.15 -13.40
N ALA A 308 -17.51 -13.41 -13.80
CA ALA A 308 -18.43 -14.33 -13.11
C ALA A 308 -18.11 -14.50 -11.63
N GLU A 309 -16.81 -14.47 -11.27
CA GLU A 309 -16.38 -14.58 -9.87
C GLU A 309 -16.70 -13.32 -9.04
N ARG A 310 -16.80 -12.16 -9.69
CA ARG A 310 -17.07 -10.87 -9.03
C ARG A 310 -18.55 -10.53 -8.97
N ALA A 311 -19.33 -11.03 -9.91
CA ALA A 311 -20.78 -10.76 -9.99
C ALA A 311 -21.51 -10.95 -8.66
N PRO A 312 -21.26 -12.00 -7.85
CA PRO A 312 -21.96 -12.19 -6.59
C PRO A 312 -21.76 -11.08 -5.55
N VAL A 313 -20.66 -10.34 -5.61
CA VAL A 313 -20.32 -9.31 -4.61
C VAL A 313 -20.43 -7.88 -5.16
N PHE A 314 -20.79 -7.76 -6.43
CA PHE A 314 -20.82 -6.49 -7.15
C PHE A 314 -21.89 -5.51 -6.60
N PRO A 315 -23.15 -5.93 -6.30
CA PRO A 315 -24.18 -5.03 -5.78
C PRO A 315 -23.80 -4.39 -4.44
N GLY A 316 -23.16 -5.14 -3.53
CA GLY A 316 -22.63 -4.61 -2.28
C GLY A 316 -21.55 -3.56 -2.51
N GLY A 317 -20.67 -3.80 -3.48
CA GLY A 317 -19.63 -2.83 -3.86
C GLY A 317 -20.22 -1.54 -4.43
N VAL A 318 -21.25 -1.64 -5.29
CA VAL A 318 -21.96 -0.46 -5.83
C VAL A 318 -22.63 0.32 -4.71
N ALA A 319 -23.32 -0.35 -3.78
CA ALA A 319 -23.96 0.30 -2.62
C ALA A 319 -22.95 1.08 -1.77
N ILE A 320 -21.79 0.48 -1.45
CA ILE A 320 -20.73 1.15 -0.69
C ILE A 320 -20.21 2.39 -1.44
N LEU A 321 -19.94 2.25 -2.73
CA LEU A 321 -19.38 3.35 -3.50
C LEU A 321 -20.35 4.51 -3.67
N MET A 322 -21.63 4.24 -3.84
CA MET A 322 -22.68 5.28 -3.87
C MET A 322 -22.67 6.11 -2.58
N GLU A 323 -22.65 5.45 -1.43
CA GLU A 323 -22.65 6.14 -0.14
C GLU A 323 -21.33 6.85 0.14
N ALA A 324 -20.20 6.33 -0.32
CA ALA A 324 -18.92 7.01 -0.23
C ALA A 324 -18.92 8.33 -1.04
N LEU A 325 -19.43 8.30 -2.28
CA LEU A 325 -19.52 9.51 -3.10
C LEU A 325 -20.48 10.54 -2.45
N GLU A 326 -21.61 10.09 -1.92
CA GLU A 326 -22.57 10.95 -1.24
C GLU A 326 -22.01 11.53 0.07
N ALA A 327 -21.40 10.68 0.92
CA ALA A 327 -20.84 11.10 2.21
C ALA A 327 -19.78 12.18 2.05
N PHE A 328 -18.91 12.04 1.06
CA PHE A 328 -17.80 12.98 0.82
C PHE A 328 -18.10 14.04 -0.24
N GLY A 329 -19.28 14.04 -0.88
CA GLY A 329 -19.62 15.00 -1.92
C GLY A 329 -18.71 14.90 -3.15
N ILE A 330 -18.34 13.66 -3.53
CA ILE A 330 -17.45 13.40 -4.65
C ILE A 330 -18.27 13.45 -5.94
N GLU A 331 -18.02 14.45 -6.77
CA GLU A 331 -18.67 14.58 -8.09
C GLU A 331 -18.01 13.71 -9.15
N ARG A 332 -16.70 13.43 -8.98
CA ARG A 332 -15.88 12.67 -9.92
C ARG A 332 -14.83 11.84 -9.18
N LEU A 333 -14.86 10.54 -9.40
CA LEU A 333 -13.88 9.59 -8.88
C LEU A 333 -13.11 8.97 -10.05
N GLU A 334 -11.79 9.08 -10.01
CA GLU A 334 -10.91 8.43 -10.99
C GLU A 334 -10.47 7.06 -10.52
N VAL A 335 -10.33 6.10 -11.44
CA VAL A 335 -9.86 4.75 -11.09
C VAL A 335 -8.34 4.73 -11.08
N ALA A 336 -7.75 4.38 -9.94
CA ALA A 336 -6.31 4.25 -9.79
C ALA A 336 -5.83 2.82 -10.14
N ASP A 337 -4.66 2.73 -10.77
CA ASP A 337 -4.03 1.44 -11.09
C ASP A 337 -3.33 0.80 -9.88
N GLY A 338 -2.73 1.61 -9.02
CA GLY A 338 -2.05 1.18 -7.81
C GLY A 338 -3.01 0.87 -6.67
N ALA A 339 -2.63 -0.07 -5.80
CA ALA A 339 -3.37 -0.51 -4.62
C ALA A 339 -2.40 -1.02 -3.54
N LEU A 340 -2.91 -1.81 -2.56
CA LEU A 340 -2.13 -2.39 -1.48
C LEU A 340 -0.83 -3.08 -1.95
N ARG A 341 -0.89 -3.85 -3.03
CA ARG A 341 0.26 -4.64 -3.54
C ARG A 341 1.41 -3.77 -4.01
N GLU A 342 1.10 -2.77 -4.79
CA GLU A 342 2.07 -1.79 -5.26
C GLU A 342 2.67 -1.02 -4.08
N GLY A 343 1.83 -0.66 -3.08
CA GLY A 343 2.27 -0.06 -1.83
C GLY A 343 3.22 -0.94 -1.03
N LEU A 344 2.94 -2.25 -0.95
CA LEU A 344 3.83 -3.22 -0.32
C LEU A 344 5.21 -3.29 -0.99
N LEU A 345 5.26 -3.25 -2.33
CA LEU A 345 6.53 -3.22 -3.06
C LEU A 345 7.30 -1.92 -2.83
N TYR A 346 6.62 -0.77 -2.84
CA TYR A 346 7.25 0.52 -2.54
C TYR A 346 7.76 0.60 -1.09
N ASP A 347 6.97 0.09 -0.13
CA ASP A 347 7.38 0.00 1.28
C ASP A 347 8.60 -0.90 1.45
N LEU A 348 8.61 -2.05 0.76
CA LEU A 348 9.74 -2.98 0.78
C LEU A 348 10.99 -2.38 0.15
N LEU A 349 10.85 -1.74 -1.01
CA LEU A 349 11.96 -1.03 -1.68
C LEU A 349 12.54 0.08 -0.79
N GLY A 350 11.66 0.86 -0.13
CA GLY A 350 12.07 1.90 0.81
C GLY A 350 12.84 1.35 2.01
N ARG A 351 12.40 0.23 2.56
CA ARG A 351 13.08 -0.44 3.70
C ARG A 351 14.47 -0.95 3.33
N ILE A 352 14.61 -1.54 2.14
CA ILE A 352 15.89 -2.08 1.66
C ILE A 352 16.83 -0.94 1.23
N GLY A 353 16.29 0.12 0.61
CA GLY A 353 17.05 1.28 0.14
C GLY A 353 17.41 2.29 1.23
N HIS A 354 17.17 2.00 2.51
CA HIS A 354 17.35 2.92 3.65
C HIS A 354 16.53 4.23 3.53
N GLU A 355 15.56 4.30 2.63
CA GLU A 355 14.55 5.37 2.57
C GLU A 355 13.34 5.05 3.47
N ASP A 356 13.59 4.48 4.66
CA ASP A 356 12.55 4.11 5.61
C ASP A 356 11.77 5.37 6.03
N GLU A 357 10.44 5.32 5.96
CA GLU A 357 9.58 6.41 6.48
C GLU A 357 9.82 6.69 7.96
N ARG A 358 10.24 5.68 8.73
CA ARG A 358 10.68 5.85 10.11
C ARG A 358 11.90 6.76 10.19
N GLU A 359 12.88 6.57 9.30
CA GLU A 359 14.05 7.45 9.22
C GLU A 359 13.65 8.90 8.89
N ARG A 360 12.73 9.10 7.94
CA ARG A 360 12.17 10.43 7.64
C ARG A 360 11.45 11.03 8.85
N THR A 361 10.69 10.20 9.57
CA THR A 361 10.00 10.62 10.81
C THR A 361 11.00 11.03 11.88
N ILE A 362 12.06 10.25 12.09
CA ILE A 362 13.13 10.57 13.04
C ILE A 362 13.81 11.90 12.66
N VAL A 363 14.15 12.08 11.39
CA VAL A 363 14.74 13.34 10.88
C VAL A 363 13.77 14.51 11.08
N ALA A 364 12.49 14.33 10.81
CA ALA A 364 11.49 15.38 11.03
C ALA A 364 11.31 15.73 12.50
N LEU A 365 11.28 14.73 13.39
CA LEU A 365 11.16 14.93 14.83
C LEU A 365 12.42 15.61 15.41
N THR A 366 13.63 15.14 15.07
CA THR A 366 14.88 15.76 15.53
C THR A 366 15.00 17.21 15.09
N SER A 367 14.55 17.52 13.85
CA SER A 367 14.51 18.90 13.36
C SER A 367 13.45 19.75 14.07
N ARG A 368 12.23 19.22 14.26
CA ARG A 368 11.11 19.93 14.92
C ARG A 368 11.43 20.30 16.35
N TYR A 369 12.10 19.42 17.08
CA TYR A 369 12.45 19.61 18.49
C TYR A 369 13.87 20.15 18.68
N HIS A 370 14.51 20.64 17.60
CA HIS A 370 15.82 21.29 17.62
C HIS A 370 16.91 20.50 18.36
N ILE A 371 16.92 19.16 18.20
CA ILE A 371 17.89 18.29 18.85
C ILE A 371 19.30 18.59 18.28
N ASP A 372 20.29 18.69 19.19
CA ASP A 372 21.69 18.85 18.76
C ASP A 372 22.15 17.61 17.97
N ALA A 373 22.30 17.79 16.66
CA ALA A 373 22.69 16.72 15.75
C ALA A 373 24.08 16.13 16.07
N ALA A 374 24.99 16.94 16.60
CA ALA A 374 26.33 16.48 16.96
C ALA A 374 26.28 15.62 18.24
N GLN A 375 25.49 16.02 19.23
CA GLN A 375 25.26 15.25 20.45
C GLN A 375 24.52 13.95 20.13
N ALA A 376 23.42 14.02 19.38
CA ALA A 376 22.64 12.85 18.96
C ALA A 376 23.50 11.80 18.26
N LYS A 377 24.41 12.24 17.36
CA LYS A 377 25.35 11.36 16.68
C LYS A 377 26.34 10.69 17.63
N ARG A 378 26.87 11.42 18.63
CA ARG A 378 27.76 10.84 19.66
C ARG A 378 27.07 9.77 20.48
N VAL A 379 25.81 10.04 20.92
CA VAL A 379 25.02 9.08 21.69
C VAL A 379 24.71 7.84 20.85
N GLU A 380 24.32 8.02 19.60
CA GLU A 380 24.08 6.92 18.66
C GLU A 380 25.33 6.04 18.48
N GLN A 381 26.48 6.64 18.22
CA GLN A 381 27.74 5.89 18.08
C GLN A 381 28.09 5.08 19.33
N THR A 382 27.95 5.69 20.51
CA THR A 382 28.18 5.00 21.81
C THR A 382 27.21 3.84 22.01
N ALA A 383 25.93 4.04 21.73
CA ALA A 383 24.91 3.01 21.88
C ALA A 383 25.18 1.82 20.91
N GLN A 384 25.54 2.09 19.66
CA GLN A 384 25.88 1.05 18.70
C GLN A 384 27.17 0.30 19.08
N GLN A 385 28.16 0.98 19.64
CA GLN A 385 29.39 0.35 20.15
C GLN A 385 29.05 -0.61 21.31
N PHE A 386 28.23 -0.20 22.27
CA PHE A 386 27.79 -1.08 23.35
C PHE A 386 26.97 -2.27 22.83
N ARG A 387 26.05 -2.04 21.88
CA ARG A 387 25.33 -3.13 21.25
C ARG A 387 26.29 -4.14 20.62
N GLY A 388 27.31 -3.69 19.89
CA GLY A 388 28.32 -4.58 19.30
C GLY A 388 29.08 -5.41 20.32
N GLN A 389 29.45 -4.84 21.46
CA GLN A 389 30.15 -5.54 22.56
C GLN A 389 29.25 -6.57 23.26
N LEU A 390 27.96 -6.29 23.40
CA LEU A 390 27.01 -7.12 24.14
C LEU A 390 26.22 -8.09 23.21
N ALA A 391 26.35 -7.98 21.89
CA ALA A 391 25.54 -8.69 20.91
C ALA A 391 25.55 -10.22 21.12
N SER A 392 26.72 -10.80 21.36
CA SER A 392 26.87 -12.24 21.57
C SER A 392 26.35 -12.69 22.95
N SER A 393 26.67 -11.95 24.02
CA SER A 393 26.30 -12.33 25.39
C SER A 393 24.80 -12.18 25.67
N TRP A 394 24.16 -11.16 25.07
CA TRP A 394 22.74 -10.85 25.26
C TRP A 394 21.86 -11.36 24.09
N LYS A 395 22.46 -12.07 23.11
CA LYS A 395 21.77 -12.56 21.91
C LYS A 395 21.03 -11.45 21.15
N LEU A 396 21.63 -10.27 21.07
CA LEU A 396 21.07 -9.14 20.35
C LEU A 396 21.31 -9.30 18.85
N GLY A 397 20.26 -9.65 18.11
CA GLY A 397 20.31 -9.71 16.66
C GLY A 397 20.40 -8.32 16.00
N ASP A 398 20.69 -8.26 14.70
CA ASP A 398 20.80 -7.01 13.94
C ASP A 398 19.48 -6.24 13.82
N ILE A 399 18.34 -6.91 14.08
CA ILE A 399 17.01 -6.26 14.12
C ILE A 399 16.92 -5.11 15.14
N TYR A 400 17.76 -5.09 16.16
CA TYR A 400 17.80 -4.04 17.20
C TYR A 400 18.68 -2.84 16.82
N ALA A 401 19.49 -2.93 15.76
CA ALA A 401 20.41 -1.86 15.38
C ALA A 401 19.67 -0.57 14.98
N GLY A 402 18.66 -0.67 14.11
CA GLY A 402 17.84 0.47 13.68
C GLY A 402 17.07 1.12 14.83
N PRO A 403 16.23 0.38 15.57
CA PRO A 403 15.52 0.93 16.73
C PRO A 403 16.42 1.61 17.76
N LEU A 404 17.60 1.05 18.05
CA LEU A 404 18.56 1.65 18.97
C LEU A 404 19.15 2.96 18.42
N SER A 405 19.45 3.02 17.12
CA SER A 405 19.88 4.25 16.43
C SER A 405 18.82 5.35 16.57
N TRP A 406 17.57 5.03 16.27
CA TRP A 406 16.46 5.98 16.36
C TRP A 406 16.25 6.48 17.80
N ALA A 407 16.23 5.58 18.78
CA ALA A 407 16.10 5.93 20.19
C ALA A 407 17.24 6.84 20.65
N ALA A 408 18.48 6.53 20.28
CA ALA A 408 19.66 7.33 20.60
C ALA A 408 19.60 8.73 20.00
N ARG A 409 19.12 8.86 18.76
CA ARG A 409 18.99 10.17 18.08
C ARG A 409 17.86 11.03 18.64
N MET A 410 16.83 10.42 19.23
CA MET A 410 15.69 11.11 19.84
C MET A 410 15.79 11.26 21.36
N HIS A 411 16.92 10.90 21.99
CA HIS A 411 17.02 10.80 23.46
C HIS A 411 16.72 12.12 24.21
N GLU A 412 16.94 13.27 23.55
CA GLU A 412 16.70 14.59 24.13
C GLU A 412 15.29 15.15 23.85
N ILE A 413 14.44 14.43 23.10
CA ILE A 413 13.13 14.98 22.68
C ILE A 413 12.25 15.36 23.91
N GLY A 414 12.39 14.63 25.02
CA GLY A 414 11.69 14.91 26.26
C GLY A 414 12.09 16.23 26.92
N LEU A 415 13.33 16.68 26.74
CA LEU A 415 13.81 17.96 27.27
C LEU A 415 13.19 19.16 26.53
N ALA A 416 12.81 18.99 25.28
CA ALA A 416 12.16 20.03 24.48
C ALA A 416 10.64 20.13 24.72
N VAL A 417 10.05 19.12 25.39
CA VAL A 417 8.59 19.05 25.65
C VAL A 417 8.24 19.48 27.08
N SER A 418 9.17 19.35 28.03
CA SER A 418 8.96 19.66 29.45
C SER A 418 10.18 20.32 30.06
N HIS A 419 10.11 21.64 30.20
CA HIS A 419 10.85 22.42 31.18
C HIS A 419 9.88 22.99 32.21
#